data_cc3f344d75ff6d73c64abe59f109ad55
#
_entry.id   cc3f344d75ff6d73c64abe59f109ad55
#
_cell.length_a   1.000
_cell.length_b   1.000
_cell.length_c   1.000
_cell.angle_alpha   90.00
_cell.angle_beta   90.00
_cell.angle_gamma   90.00
#
_symmetry.space_group_name_H-M   'P 1'
#
loop_
_entity.id
_entity.type
_entity.pdbx_description
1 polymer ?
#
loop_
_entity_poly.entity_id
_entity_poly.type
_entity_poly.pdbx_seq_one_letter_code
_entity_poly.pdbx_strand_id
1 'polypeptide(L)'
;VSICCLRKHEEFGGTLITELIYVHSKVMIVDDLYAIIGSANINDRSLLGKRDSEIAILAEDCEFIDSRMDGKEYQSGAFSSSLRRRLMKEHLGFLESEQAAQDSLVDDPISESFFKDVWSSIAETNTSIYEKVFHCLPSDSVQSFDDLPQYKNLQGLATTDLQEARKELKNIQGHLVNMP
;
A
#
# COMPACT_ATOMS: atom_id res chain seq x y z
N VAL A 1 -10.67 -7.79 -4.43
CA VAL A 1 -10.01 -6.55 -4.89
C VAL A 1 -9.89 -5.65 -3.68
N SER A 2 -8.69 -5.10 -3.45
CA SER A 2 -8.45 -4.04 -2.46
C SER A 2 -7.88 -2.81 -3.15
N ILE A 3 -8.20 -1.64 -2.63
CA ILE A 3 -7.61 -0.37 -3.04
C ILE A 3 -6.96 0.21 -1.79
N CYS A 4 -5.66 0.44 -1.88
CA CYS A 4 -4.86 0.92 -0.77
C CYS A 4 -4.06 2.15 -1.20
N CYS A 5 -3.65 2.94 -0.23
CA CYS A 5 -2.65 3.97 -0.40
C CYS A 5 -1.50 3.75 0.59
N LEU A 6 -0.46 4.55 0.46
CA LEU A 6 0.70 4.49 1.34
C LEU A 6 0.75 5.73 2.20
N ARG A 7 1.06 5.57 3.50
CA ARG A 7 1.16 6.64 4.47
C ARG A 7 2.37 6.44 5.36
N LYS A 8 2.97 7.53 5.78
CA LYS A 8 4.08 7.55 6.73
C LYS A 8 3.80 8.54 7.84
N HIS A 9 4.40 8.33 9.00
CA HIS A 9 4.43 9.27 10.10
C HIS A 9 5.87 9.49 10.57
N GLU A 10 6.11 10.64 11.15
CA GLU A 10 7.40 11.00 11.74
C GLU A 10 7.18 11.98 12.92
N GLU A 11 8.19 12.15 13.73
CA GLU A 11 8.22 13.20 14.74
C GLU A 11 9.19 14.30 14.30
N PHE A 12 8.68 15.51 14.13
CA PHE A 12 9.45 16.67 13.75
C PHE A 12 9.31 17.79 14.77
N GLY A 13 10.41 18.19 15.40
CA GLY A 13 10.40 19.27 16.41
C GLY A 13 9.49 18.98 17.62
N GLY A 14 9.32 17.72 18.01
CA GLY A 14 8.44 17.30 19.10
C GLY A 14 6.98 17.17 18.73
N THR A 15 6.63 17.37 17.45
CA THR A 15 5.27 17.23 16.92
C THR A 15 5.19 15.97 16.07
N LEU A 16 4.19 15.13 16.33
CA LEU A 16 3.86 14.01 15.46
C LEU A 16 3.15 14.50 14.20
N ILE A 17 3.63 14.10 13.05
CA ILE A 17 3.07 14.44 11.73
C ILE A 17 2.85 13.18 10.90
N THR A 18 1.90 13.24 9.99
CA THR A 18 1.63 12.17 9.03
C THR A 18 1.30 12.74 7.67
N GLU A 19 1.75 12.04 6.62
CA GLU A 19 1.47 12.38 5.23
C GLU A 19 1.22 11.12 4.40
N LEU A 20 0.39 11.26 3.36
CA LEU A 20 0.28 10.27 2.30
C LEU A 20 1.56 10.27 1.47
N ILE A 21 2.09 9.09 1.19
CA ILE A 21 3.17 8.93 0.23
C ILE A 21 2.57 9.03 -1.17
N TYR A 22 2.92 10.08 -1.90
CA TYR A 22 2.44 10.30 -3.26
C TYR A 22 3.17 9.37 -4.24
N VAL A 23 2.53 8.24 -4.56
CA VAL A 23 3.06 7.28 -5.54
C VAL A 23 2.85 7.83 -6.94
N HIS A 24 3.94 8.25 -7.61
CA HIS A 24 3.88 8.72 -9.00
C HIS A 24 4.19 7.62 -10.02
N SER A 25 4.71 6.48 -9.61
CA SER A 25 4.99 5.33 -10.47
C SER A 25 3.71 4.74 -11.04
N LYS A 26 3.74 4.33 -12.31
CA LYS A 26 2.66 3.61 -12.98
C LYS A 26 3.21 2.25 -13.37
N VAL A 27 2.82 1.26 -12.62
CA VAL A 27 3.26 -0.13 -12.77
C VAL A 27 2.03 -1.04 -12.72
N MET A 28 1.95 -1.96 -13.64
CA MET A 28 0.98 -3.05 -13.63
C MET A 28 1.76 -4.36 -13.80
N ILE A 29 1.49 -5.30 -12.93
CA ILE A 29 2.07 -6.65 -13.01
C ILE A 29 0.91 -7.62 -13.15
N VAL A 30 0.97 -8.47 -14.17
CA VAL A 30 -0.11 -9.40 -14.51
C VAL A 30 0.41 -10.82 -14.44
N ASP A 31 -0.19 -11.60 -13.54
CA ASP A 31 0.08 -13.03 -13.34
C ASP A 31 1.55 -13.38 -13.09
N ASP A 32 2.34 -12.43 -12.60
CA ASP A 32 3.81 -12.56 -12.48
C ASP A 32 4.51 -12.92 -13.81
N LEU A 33 3.89 -12.67 -14.95
CA LEU A 33 4.43 -12.97 -16.29
C LEU A 33 4.73 -11.70 -17.09
N TYR A 34 3.96 -10.65 -16.84
CA TYR A 34 4.05 -9.39 -17.57
C TYR A 34 4.20 -8.22 -16.60
N ALA A 35 5.02 -7.25 -16.96
CA ALA A 35 5.08 -5.97 -16.28
C ALA A 35 4.94 -4.82 -17.28
N ILE A 36 4.01 -3.91 -17.02
CA ILE A 36 3.86 -2.65 -17.76
C ILE A 36 4.36 -1.54 -16.85
N ILE A 37 5.34 -0.78 -17.32
CA ILE A 37 5.92 0.36 -16.60
C ILE A 37 5.89 1.56 -17.52
N GLY A 38 5.22 2.64 -17.09
CA GLY A 38 5.05 3.78 -17.99
C GLY A 38 4.58 5.04 -17.30
N SER A 39 4.11 5.99 -18.12
CA SER A 39 3.60 7.28 -17.68
C SER A 39 2.09 7.35 -17.57
N ALA A 40 1.34 6.45 -18.23
CA ALA A 40 -0.11 6.47 -18.30
C ALA A 40 -0.77 6.16 -16.96
N ASN A 41 -1.69 7.01 -16.53
CA ASN A 41 -2.60 6.76 -15.41
C ASN A 41 -3.90 6.12 -15.90
N ILE A 42 -4.64 5.48 -14.99
CA ILE A 42 -6.00 5.03 -15.24
C ILE A 42 -6.95 6.24 -15.10
N ASN A 43 -6.93 7.12 -16.08
CA ASN A 43 -7.80 8.29 -16.16
C ASN A 43 -8.02 8.73 -17.62
N ASP A 44 -8.98 9.63 -17.83
CA ASP A 44 -9.35 10.13 -19.15
C ASP A 44 -8.22 10.88 -19.86
N ARG A 45 -7.33 11.54 -19.12
CA ARG A 45 -6.21 12.28 -19.69
C ARG A 45 -5.26 11.35 -20.44
N SER A 46 -4.92 10.22 -19.83
CA SER A 46 -3.97 9.27 -20.38
C SER A 46 -4.61 8.31 -21.40
N LEU A 47 -5.90 7.92 -21.20
CA LEU A 47 -6.51 6.82 -21.94
C LEU A 47 -7.38 7.23 -23.13
N LEU A 48 -7.91 8.46 -23.19
CA LEU A 48 -8.76 8.89 -24.31
C LEU A 48 -8.00 9.35 -25.56
N GLY A 49 -6.68 9.43 -25.52
CA GLY A 49 -5.82 9.77 -26.66
C GLY A 49 -5.96 11.21 -27.20
N LYS A 50 -6.59 12.11 -26.43
CA LYS A 50 -6.87 13.50 -26.88
C LYS A 50 -6.09 14.56 -26.12
N ARG A 51 -5.42 14.21 -25.02
CA ARG A 51 -4.80 15.18 -24.12
C ARG A 51 -3.32 14.89 -23.91
N ASP A 52 -3.00 13.87 -23.12
CA ASP A 52 -1.62 13.60 -22.73
C ASP A 52 -0.97 12.59 -23.70
N SER A 53 0.32 12.78 -23.96
CA SER A 53 1.13 11.80 -24.68
C SER A 53 1.80 10.89 -23.65
N GLU A 54 1.68 9.59 -23.84
CA GLU A 54 2.13 8.60 -22.89
C GLU A 54 3.13 7.63 -23.54
N ILE A 55 4.01 7.07 -22.71
CA ILE A 55 4.91 6.00 -23.13
C ILE A 55 4.91 4.91 -22.07
N ALA A 56 4.95 3.66 -22.48
CA ALA A 56 5.09 2.53 -21.58
C ALA A 56 5.99 1.46 -22.21
N ILE A 57 6.63 0.69 -21.34
CA ILE A 57 7.37 -0.51 -21.68
C ILE A 57 6.54 -1.69 -21.20
N LEU A 58 6.30 -2.65 -22.09
CA LEU A 58 5.78 -3.96 -21.75
C LEU A 58 6.98 -4.92 -21.67
N ALA A 59 7.22 -5.45 -20.48
CA ALA A 59 8.15 -6.55 -20.27
C ALA A 59 7.34 -7.86 -20.22
N GLU A 60 7.66 -8.78 -21.12
CA GLU A 60 7.19 -10.15 -21.12
C GLU A 60 8.35 -11.04 -20.70
N ASP A 61 8.16 -11.80 -19.62
CA ASP A 61 9.21 -12.66 -19.11
C ASP A 61 9.49 -13.85 -20.03
N CYS A 62 10.75 -14.13 -20.25
CA CYS A 62 11.23 -15.30 -20.98
C CYS A 62 12.04 -16.26 -20.10
N GLU A 63 12.31 -15.89 -18.86
CA GLU A 63 12.92 -16.73 -17.84
C GLU A 63 11.89 -17.02 -16.75
N PHE A 64 11.74 -18.27 -16.38
CA PHE A 64 10.70 -18.70 -15.44
C PHE A 64 11.30 -19.35 -14.20
N ILE A 65 10.60 -19.17 -13.08
CA ILE A 65 10.96 -19.76 -11.79
C ILE A 65 9.77 -20.51 -11.20
N ASP A 66 10.04 -21.56 -10.45
CA ASP A 66 9.03 -22.28 -9.69
C ASP A 66 8.42 -21.37 -8.63
N SER A 67 7.10 -21.30 -8.59
CA SER A 67 6.33 -20.43 -7.72
C SER A 67 4.98 -21.10 -7.34
N ARG A 68 4.12 -20.34 -6.66
CA ARG A 68 2.78 -20.75 -6.30
C ARG A 68 1.77 -19.64 -6.58
N MET A 69 0.57 -20.05 -7.00
CA MET A 69 -0.61 -19.19 -7.13
C MET A 69 -1.82 -19.92 -6.56
N ASP A 70 -2.40 -19.40 -5.48
CA ASP A 70 -3.50 -20.02 -4.73
C ASP A 70 -3.17 -21.47 -4.30
N GLY A 71 -1.97 -21.66 -3.75
CA GLY A 71 -1.46 -22.96 -3.29
C GLY A 71 -1.06 -23.93 -4.40
N LYS A 72 -1.30 -23.60 -5.68
CA LYS A 72 -0.99 -24.47 -6.83
C LYS A 72 0.40 -24.15 -7.37
N GLU A 73 1.06 -25.15 -7.91
CA GLU A 73 2.32 -24.98 -8.65
C GLU A 73 2.10 -24.02 -9.83
N TYR A 74 3.02 -23.08 -9.98
CA TYR A 74 2.95 -22.06 -11.01
C TYR A 74 4.35 -21.68 -11.50
N GLN A 75 4.48 -21.36 -12.79
CA GLN A 75 5.71 -20.85 -13.38
C GLN A 75 5.62 -19.34 -13.49
N SER A 76 6.28 -18.63 -12.59
CA SER A 76 6.34 -17.17 -12.60
C SER A 76 7.52 -16.67 -13.43
N GLY A 77 7.35 -15.55 -14.11
CA GLY A 77 8.44 -14.84 -14.75
C GLY A 77 9.41 -14.28 -13.73
N ALA A 78 10.69 -14.43 -13.98
CA ALA A 78 11.76 -14.05 -13.04
C ALA A 78 11.74 -12.55 -12.72
N PHE A 79 11.59 -11.70 -13.73
CA PHE A 79 11.55 -10.24 -13.57
C PHE A 79 10.25 -9.78 -12.91
N SER A 80 9.10 -10.14 -13.47
CA SER A 80 7.79 -9.65 -13.02
C SER A 80 7.48 -10.05 -11.58
N SER A 81 7.77 -11.32 -11.21
CA SER A 81 7.58 -11.79 -9.85
C SER A 81 8.54 -11.14 -8.85
N SER A 82 9.81 -10.95 -9.23
CA SER A 82 10.78 -10.27 -8.36
C SER A 82 10.39 -8.82 -8.09
N LEU A 83 9.91 -8.10 -9.12
CA LEU A 83 9.41 -6.73 -8.99
C LEU A 83 8.20 -6.67 -8.06
N ARG A 84 7.20 -7.54 -8.26
CA ARG A 84 6.02 -7.61 -7.39
C ARG A 84 6.41 -7.87 -5.93
N ARG A 85 7.24 -8.90 -5.69
CA ARG A 85 7.68 -9.26 -4.34
C ARG A 85 8.40 -8.10 -3.66
N ARG A 86 9.28 -7.40 -4.39
CA ARG A 86 9.99 -6.24 -3.84
C ARG A 86 9.03 -5.11 -3.45
N LEU A 87 8.08 -4.76 -4.34
CA LEU A 87 7.09 -3.72 -4.06
C LEU A 87 6.17 -4.10 -2.89
N MET A 88 5.71 -5.35 -2.83
CA MET A 88 4.89 -5.81 -1.71
C MET A 88 5.66 -5.78 -0.39
N LYS A 89 6.91 -6.22 -0.37
CA LYS A 89 7.76 -6.14 0.82
C LYS A 89 7.98 -4.70 1.28
N GLU A 90 8.19 -3.77 0.36
CA GLU A 90 8.31 -2.34 0.67
C GLU A 90 7.04 -1.81 1.33
N HIS A 91 5.87 -2.08 0.72
CA HIS A 91 4.58 -1.63 1.23
C HIS A 91 4.26 -2.22 2.61
N LEU A 92 4.63 -3.47 2.85
CA LEU A 92 4.39 -4.19 4.10
C LEU A 92 5.48 -3.96 5.16
N GLY A 93 6.56 -3.23 4.84
CA GLY A 93 7.66 -2.98 5.76
C GLY A 93 8.59 -4.18 5.99
N PHE A 94 8.69 -5.08 5.01
CA PHE A 94 9.53 -6.29 5.10
C PHE A 94 10.91 -6.14 4.45
N LEU A 95 11.20 -5.01 3.78
CA LEU A 95 12.49 -4.85 3.07
C LEU A 95 13.71 -4.85 4.00
N GLU A 96 13.56 -4.32 5.20
CA GLU A 96 14.64 -4.21 6.19
C GLU A 96 14.70 -5.42 7.13
N SER A 97 13.81 -6.38 6.94
CA SER A 97 13.75 -7.57 7.76
C SER A 97 14.69 -8.65 7.22
N GLU A 98 15.67 -9.08 8.02
CA GLU A 98 16.51 -10.23 7.73
C GLU A 98 15.81 -11.59 7.97
N GLN A 99 14.50 -11.56 8.27
CA GLN A 99 13.74 -12.78 8.59
C GLN A 99 13.25 -13.47 7.32
N ALA A 100 13.84 -14.58 6.97
CA ALA A 100 13.42 -15.43 5.85
C ALA A 100 11.93 -15.83 5.89
N ALA A 101 11.32 -15.89 7.08
CA ALA A 101 9.89 -16.14 7.24
C ALA A 101 9.00 -15.03 6.64
N GLN A 102 9.43 -13.76 6.70
CA GLN A 102 8.69 -12.64 6.08
C GLN A 102 8.89 -12.60 4.57
N ASP A 103 10.00 -13.10 4.08
CA ASP A 103 10.28 -13.21 2.66
C ASP A 103 9.31 -14.14 1.94
N SER A 104 8.93 -15.23 2.57
CA SER A 104 8.00 -16.22 2.00
C SER A 104 6.54 -15.77 2.03
N LEU A 105 6.16 -14.79 2.85
CA LEU A 105 4.77 -14.33 2.95
C LEU A 105 4.23 -13.75 1.64
N VAL A 106 5.09 -13.15 0.81
CA VAL A 106 4.70 -12.55 -0.46
C VAL A 106 4.86 -13.49 -1.66
N ASP A 107 5.17 -14.77 -1.44
CA ASP A 107 5.42 -15.72 -2.53
C ASP A 107 4.15 -16.12 -3.26
N ASP A 108 3.03 -16.33 -2.53
CA ASP A 108 1.73 -16.65 -3.10
C ASP A 108 0.76 -15.47 -2.93
N PRO A 109 0.75 -14.51 -3.88
CA PRO A 109 0.08 -13.22 -3.71
C PRO A 109 -1.44 -13.30 -3.75
N ILE A 110 -2.00 -14.40 -4.26
CA ILE A 110 -3.45 -14.59 -4.40
C ILE A 110 -4.03 -15.60 -3.42
N SER A 111 -3.20 -16.17 -2.53
CA SER A 111 -3.70 -17.04 -1.47
C SER A 111 -4.61 -16.25 -0.51
N GLU A 112 -5.66 -16.90 -0.03
CA GLU A 112 -6.59 -16.29 0.92
C GLU A 112 -5.87 -15.86 2.21
N SER A 113 -4.92 -16.66 2.68
CA SER A 113 -4.11 -16.35 3.87
C SER A 113 -3.25 -15.11 3.67
N PHE A 114 -2.55 -14.98 2.54
CA PHE A 114 -1.80 -13.74 2.26
C PHE A 114 -2.72 -12.53 2.21
N PHE A 115 -3.82 -12.64 1.46
CA PHE A 115 -4.72 -11.50 1.25
C PHE A 115 -5.41 -11.05 2.53
N LYS A 116 -5.95 -12.00 3.33
CA LYS A 116 -6.69 -11.67 4.56
C LYS A 116 -5.77 -11.42 5.75
N ASP A 117 -4.84 -12.35 6.01
CA ASP A 117 -4.11 -12.36 7.28
C ASP A 117 -2.86 -11.46 7.25
N VAL A 118 -2.36 -11.11 6.04
CA VAL A 118 -1.20 -10.24 5.89
C VAL A 118 -1.61 -8.89 5.30
N TRP A 119 -2.04 -8.86 4.03
CA TRP A 119 -2.28 -7.62 3.30
C TRP A 119 -3.40 -6.78 3.92
N SER A 120 -4.60 -7.34 4.03
CA SER A 120 -5.76 -6.62 4.58
C SER A 120 -5.60 -6.33 6.07
N SER A 121 -5.09 -7.28 6.84
CA SER A 121 -4.90 -7.11 8.29
C SER A 121 -3.92 -5.97 8.61
N ILE A 122 -2.80 -5.87 7.89
CA ILE A 122 -1.84 -4.78 8.07
C ILE A 122 -2.48 -3.44 7.65
N ALA A 123 -3.16 -3.40 6.50
CA ALA A 123 -3.80 -2.17 6.03
C ALA A 123 -4.88 -1.67 7.00
N GLU A 124 -5.73 -2.55 7.51
CA GLU A 124 -6.78 -2.22 8.49
C GLU A 124 -6.20 -1.75 9.82
N THR A 125 -5.18 -2.44 10.33
CA THR A 125 -4.51 -2.07 11.58
C THR A 125 -3.89 -0.69 11.45
N ASN A 126 -3.12 -0.44 10.40
CA ASN A 126 -2.50 0.85 10.16
C ASN A 126 -3.53 1.96 10.01
N THR A 127 -4.60 1.73 9.24
CA THR A 127 -5.68 2.70 9.04
C THR A 127 -6.33 3.08 10.37
N SER A 128 -6.65 2.10 11.20
CA SER A 128 -7.26 2.33 12.52
C SER A 128 -6.34 3.14 13.45
N ILE A 129 -5.04 2.86 13.43
CA ILE A 129 -4.06 3.61 14.23
C ILE A 129 -3.92 5.05 13.74
N TYR A 130 -3.80 5.25 12.43
CA TYR A 130 -3.71 6.60 11.86
C TYR A 130 -4.98 7.42 12.12
N GLU A 131 -6.14 6.79 12.02
CA GLU A 131 -7.41 7.42 12.37
C GLU A 131 -7.44 7.85 13.85
N LYS A 132 -7.10 6.95 14.77
CA LYS A 132 -7.05 7.21 16.21
C LYS A 132 -6.07 8.31 16.59
N VAL A 133 -4.90 8.32 15.94
CA VAL A 133 -3.81 9.23 16.30
C VAL A 133 -3.96 10.61 15.66
N PHE A 134 -4.39 10.67 14.39
CA PHE A 134 -4.33 11.92 13.62
C PHE A 134 -5.69 12.41 13.10
N HIS A 135 -6.74 11.59 13.08
CA HIS A 135 -7.99 11.87 12.37
C HIS A 135 -7.73 12.30 10.92
N CYS A 136 -7.15 11.36 10.14
CA CYS A 136 -6.76 11.62 8.76
C CYS A 136 -7.98 11.83 7.84
N LEU A 137 -7.85 12.69 6.86
CA LEU A 137 -8.78 12.81 5.73
C LEU A 137 -8.06 12.33 4.46
N PRO A 138 -8.78 11.61 3.57
CA PRO A 138 -10.16 11.13 3.69
C PRO A 138 -10.30 10.03 4.76
N SER A 139 -11.51 9.80 5.24
CA SER A 139 -11.87 8.81 6.26
C SER A 139 -13.28 8.28 5.99
N ASP A 140 -13.49 6.98 6.22
CA ASP A 140 -14.82 6.35 6.16
C ASP A 140 -15.81 6.92 7.19
N SER A 141 -15.32 7.62 8.21
CA SER A 141 -16.13 8.33 9.18
C SER A 141 -16.78 9.60 8.62
N VAL A 142 -16.36 10.07 7.44
CA VAL A 142 -16.87 11.26 6.76
C VAL A 142 -17.56 10.84 5.48
N GLN A 143 -18.89 10.64 5.56
CA GLN A 143 -19.69 10.14 4.43
C GLN A 143 -20.40 11.26 3.65
N SER A 144 -20.45 12.46 4.24
CA SER A 144 -21.07 13.63 3.62
C SER A 144 -20.31 14.92 3.93
N PHE A 145 -20.61 15.99 3.18
CA PHE A 145 -20.08 17.32 3.48
C PHE A 145 -20.55 17.87 4.83
N ASP A 146 -21.68 17.40 5.33
CA ASP A 146 -22.23 17.84 6.62
C ASP A 146 -21.44 17.24 7.81
N ASP A 147 -20.83 16.09 7.64
CA ASP A 147 -19.99 15.44 8.66
C ASP A 147 -18.62 16.12 8.81
N LEU A 148 -18.13 16.74 7.73
CA LEU A 148 -16.78 17.28 7.65
C LEU A 148 -16.44 18.33 8.71
N PRO A 149 -17.32 19.31 9.05
CA PRO A 149 -17.01 20.29 10.10
C PRO A 149 -16.86 19.67 11.49
N GLN A 150 -17.68 18.66 11.82
CA GLN A 150 -17.58 17.95 13.08
C GLN A 150 -16.29 17.15 13.16
N TYR A 151 -15.98 16.40 12.10
CA TYR A 151 -14.78 15.60 12.02
C TYR A 151 -13.49 16.43 12.12
N LYS A 152 -13.42 17.59 11.47
CA LYS A 152 -12.28 18.51 11.56
C LYS A 152 -12.03 19.08 12.95
N ASN A 153 -13.05 19.11 13.78
CA ASN A 153 -12.94 19.60 15.17
C ASN A 153 -12.52 18.50 16.15
N LEU A 154 -12.50 17.24 15.72
CA LEU A 154 -11.99 16.15 16.54
C LEU A 154 -10.46 16.25 16.64
N GLN A 155 -9.97 15.99 17.84
CA GLN A 155 -8.53 15.98 18.11
C GLN A 155 -8.07 14.55 18.31
N GLY A 156 -7.10 14.13 17.50
CA GLY A 156 -6.46 12.82 17.66
C GLY A 156 -5.48 12.80 18.83
N LEU A 157 -5.01 11.60 19.16
CA LEU A 157 -4.03 11.40 20.24
C LEU A 157 -2.75 12.21 20.04
N ALA A 158 -2.36 12.50 18.80
CA ALA A 158 -1.19 13.34 18.51
C ALA A 158 -1.28 14.73 19.17
N THR A 159 -2.50 15.22 19.45
CA THR A 159 -2.74 16.51 20.10
C THR A 159 -3.11 16.34 21.57
N THR A 160 -3.87 15.30 21.93
CA THR A 160 -4.47 15.15 23.26
C THR A 160 -3.61 14.33 24.23
N ASP A 161 -2.91 13.31 23.73
CA ASP A 161 -2.02 12.44 24.53
C ASP A 161 -0.84 11.94 23.69
N LEU A 162 0.24 12.70 23.70
CA LEU A 162 1.44 12.41 22.92
C LEU A 162 2.13 11.09 23.32
N GLN A 163 2.01 10.68 24.59
CA GLN A 163 2.64 9.43 25.05
C GLN A 163 1.88 8.22 24.50
N GLU A 164 0.56 8.23 24.60
CA GLU A 164 -0.27 7.17 24.04
C GLU A 164 -0.20 7.17 22.49
N ALA A 165 -0.15 8.34 21.86
CA ALA A 165 0.07 8.44 20.41
C ALA A 165 1.35 7.73 19.95
N ARG A 166 2.47 7.98 20.63
CA ARG A 166 3.75 7.31 20.34
C ARG A 166 3.70 5.80 20.56
N LYS A 167 2.93 5.35 21.55
CA LYS A 167 2.75 3.92 21.80
C LYS A 167 1.93 3.25 20.70
N GLU A 168 0.82 3.86 20.29
CA GLU A 168 0.00 3.36 19.18
C GLU A 168 0.81 3.29 17.88
N LEU A 169 1.56 4.33 17.55
CA LEU A 169 2.34 4.39 16.31
C LEU A 169 3.46 3.34 16.21
N LYS A 170 3.92 2.78 17.33
CA LYS A 170 4.88 1.65 17.32
C LYS A 170 4.29 0.36 16.72
N ASN A 171 2.98 0.27 16.64
CA ASN A 171 2.29 -0.89 16.07
C ASN A 171 2.06 -0.75 14.55
N ILE A 172 2.41 0.40 13.96
CA ILE A 172 2.38 0.57 12.50
C ILE A 172 3.43 -0.33 11.87
N GLN A 173 3.00 -1.07 10.86
CA GLN A 173 3.88 -1.93 10.06
C GLN A 173 3.86 -1.49 8.60
N GLY A 174 5.03 -1.16 8.07
CA GLY A 174 5.15 -0.68 6.68
C GLY A 174 4.38 0.62 6.45
N HIS A 175 3.80 0.72 5.26
CA HIS A 175 3.17 1.96 4.80
C HIS A 175 1.73 1.78 4.33
N LEU A 176 1.25 0.53 4.24
CA LEU A 176 -0.04 0.22 3.64
C LEU A 176 -1.19 0.69 4.52
N VAL A 177 -2.15 1.40 3.93
CA VAL A 177 -3.42 1.80 4.55
C VAL A 177 -4.56 1.60 3.57
N ASN A 178 -5.76 1.32 4.07
CA ASN A 178 -6.94 1.27 3.22
C ASN A 178 -7.24 2.65 2.63
N MET A 179 -7.71 2.69 1.40
CA MET A 179 -8.26 3.88 0.79
C MET A 179 -9.75 3.93 1.13
N PRO A 180 -10.21 4.99 1.85
CA PRO A 180 -11.63 5.19 2.16
C PRO A 180 -12.48 5.40 0.91
#